data_587bb534d10942f6864c38fcf393179c
#
_entry.id   587bb534d10942f6864c38fcf393179c
#
_cell.length_a   1.000
_cell.length_b   1.000
_cell.length_c   1.000
_cell.angle_alpha   90.00
_cell.angle_beta   90.00
_cell.angle_gamma   90.00
#
_symmetry.space_group_name_H-M   'P 1'
#
loop_
_entity.id
_entity.type
_entity.pdbx_description
1 polymer ?
#
loop_
_entity_poly.entity_id
_entity_poly.type
_entity_poly.pdbx_seq_one_letter_code
_entity_poly.pdbx_strand_id
1 'polypeptide(L)'
;IKVARRYFYSIGKLNKNKIICIKNSFHGRTLATIFASGSKKMTEGFGPKVQGFDHFNFGDHNKLKKLISKNTAAIMIETIMGEGGIKVIPDWCLKGLRKLCNKKNILLILDEVQCGVGRTGDFFAFEKSRVKPDIVPIAKGIGGGFPLGAVLMNKKVASGMTAGTHGSTFGGNPLAMSAGNAVLDVMFKKGFLSNVKKNGIYFQTGLKKIQNKYPKIAFYDCERLRPGTDIYNKIRALT
;
A
#
# COMPACT_ATOMS: atom_id res chain seq x y z
N ILE A 1 -8.34 -1.04 7.31
CA ILE A 1 -9.77 -0.67 7.30
C ILE A 1 -10.34 -0.72 8.72
N LYS A 2 -10.39 -1.90 9.37
CA LYS A 2 -10.98 -2.10 10.72
C LYS A 2 -10.40 -1.14 11.76
N VAL A 3 -9.08 -1.02 11.81
CA VAL A 3 -8.35 -0.14 12.75
C VAL A 3 -8.81 1.32 12.61
N ALA A 4 -8.88 1.85 11.39
CA ALA A 4 -9.31 3.23 11.16
C ALA A 4 -10.76 3.49 11.64
N ARG A 5 -11.67 2.57 11.33
CA ARG A 5 -13.06 2.67 11.77
C ARG A 5 -13.17 2.56 13.29
N ARG A 6 -12.48 1.60 13.88
CA ARG A 6 -12.49 1.35 15.34
C ARG A 6 -11.93 2.54 16.12
N TYR A 7 -10.85 3.16 15.64
CA TYR A 7 -10.30 4.36 16.25
C TYR A 7 -11.35 5.48 16.36
N PHE A 8 -12.04 5.82 15.28
CA PHE A 8 -13.06 6.88 15.35
C PHE A 8 -14.25 6.50 16.21
N TYR A 9 -14.66 5.24 16.21
CA TYR A 9 -15.67 4.72 17.12
C TYR A 9 -15.27 4.92 18.58
N SER A 10 -14.04 4.54 18.95
CA SER A 10 -13.55 4.61 20.34
C SER A 10 -13.47 6.03 20.90
N ILE A 11 -13.38 7.03 20.03
CA ILE A 11 -13.39 8.46 20.45
C ILE A 11 -14.75 9.12 20.20
N GLY A 12 -15.85 8.36 20.14
CA GLY A 12 -17.22 8.86 20.03
C GLY A 12 -17.64 9.41 18.66
N LYS A 13 -16.82 9.23 17.61
CA LYS A 13 -17.12 9.72 16.24
C LYS A 13 -17.72 8.62 15.38
N LEU A 14 -18.87 8.08 15.77
CA LEU A 14 -19.51 6.87 15.22
C LEU A 14 -19.73 6.92 13.71
N ASN A 15 -20.09 8.07 13.16
CA ASN A 15 -20.37 8.24 11.73
C ASN A 15 -19.11 8.45 10.87
N LYS A 16 -17.93 8.56 11.50
CA LYS A 16 -16.66 8.79 10.80
C LYS A 16 -16.03 7.46 10.43
N ASN A 17 -16.57 6.80 9.40
CA ASN A 17 -16.27 5.41 9.01
C ASN A 17 -15.98 5.22 7.52
N LYS A 18 -16.12 6.27 6.69
CA LYS A 18 -15.82 6.20 5.26
C LYS A 18 -14.31 6.24 4.99
N ILE A 19 -13.86 5.46 4.01
CA ILE A 19 -12.48 5.42 3.55
C ILE A 19 -12.45 5.81 2.08
N ILE A 20 -11.60 6.75 1.72
CA ILE A 20 -11.40 7.18 0.34
C ILE A 20 -10.19 6.45 -0.23
N CYS A 21 -10.36 5.79 -1.39
CA CYS A 21 -9.33 5.01 -2.06
C CYS A 21 -9.15 5.47 -3.51
N ILE A 22 -7.99 5.15 -4.09
CA ILE A 22 -7.78 5.33 -5.54
C ILE A 22 -8.51 4.21 -6.28
N LYS A 23 -9.23 4.57 -7.34
CA LYS A 23 -9.92 3.60 -8.21
C LYS A 23 -8.91 2.67 -8.89
N ASN A 24 -9.26 1.38 -8.97
CA ASN A 24 -8.40 0.31 -9.50
C ASN A 24 -7.11 0.08 -8.68
N SER A 25 -7.12 0.42 -7.39
CA SER A 25 -6.08 -0.01 -6.45
C SER A 25 -6.25 -1.48 -6.06
N PHE A 26 -5.26 -2.06 -5.39
CA PHE A 26 -5.33 -3.42 -4.89
C PHE A 26 -5.01 -3.46 -3.38
N HIS A 27 -6.03 -3.74 -2.58
CA HIS A 27 -5.92 -3.79 -1.11
C HIS A 27 -6.21 -5.18 -0.51
N GLY A 28 -6.33 -6.21 -1.36
CA GLY A 28 -6.62 -7.58 -0.95
C GLY A 28 -7.87 -8.18 -1.61
N ARG A 29 -8.23 -9.39 -1.17
CA ARG A 29 -9.31 -10.21 -1.77
C ARG A 29 -10.49 -10.48 -0.85
N THR A 30 -10.49 -9.98 0.38
CA THR A 30 -11.67 -10.05 1.27
C THR A 30 -12.74 -9.07 0.81
N LEU A 31 -13.99 -9.29 1.21
CA LEU A 31 -15.12 -8.44 0.76
C LEU A 31 -14.85 -6.94 0.93
N ALA A 32 -14.40 -6.51 2.12
CA ALA A 32 -14.13 -5.09 2.34
C ALA A 32 -13.00 -4.56 1.44
N THR A 33 -11.97 -5.35 1.18
CA THR A 33 -10.81 -4.90 0.40
C THR A 33 -11.07 -4.87 -1.11
N ILE A 34 -11.90 -5.79 -1.63
CA ILE A 34 -12.30 -5.72 -3.04
C ILE A 34 -13.20 -4.50 -3.30
N PHE A 35 -14.08 -4.14 -2.37
CA PHE A 35 -14.88 -2.92 -2.49
C PHE A 35 -14.05 -1.65 -2.27
N ALA A 36 -12.97 -1.70 -1.48
CA ALA A 36 -12.02 -0.62 -1.37
C ALA A 36 -11.23 -0.36 -2.66
N SER A 37 -11.03 -1.36 -3.52
CA SER A 37 -10.31 -1.23 -4.78
C SER A 37 -11.00 -0.33 -5.80
N GLY A 38 -12.33 -0.20 -5.75
CA GLY A 38 -13.12 0.51 -6.76
C GLY A 38 -13.07 -0.11 -8.16
N SER A 39 -12.68 -1.39 -8.27
CA SER A 39 -12.63 -2.13 -9.53
C SER A 39 -13.90 -2.96 -9.72
N LYS A 40 -14.65 -2.70 -10.82
CA LYS A 40 -15.84 -3.50 -11.17
C LYS A 40 -15.48 -4.98 -11.35
N LYS A 41 -14.37 -5.27 -12.03
CA LYS A 41 -13.88 -6.64 -12.26
C LYS A 41 -13.65 -7.42 -10.97
N MET A 42 -13.25 -6.74 -9.88
CA MET A 42 -12.99 -7.41 -8.60
C MET A 42 -14.25 -7.61 -7.76
N THR A 43 -15.29 -6.80 -7.98
CA THR A 43 -16.50 -6.79 -7.14
C THR A 43 -17.70 -7.47 -7.78
N GLU A 44 -17.64 -7.76 -9.08
CA GLU A 44 -18.72 -8.42 -9.83
C GLU A 44 -18.98 -9.82 -9.25
N GLY A 45 -20.25 -10.13 -8.96
CA GLY A 45 -20.69 -11.39 -8.38
C GLY A 45 -20.50 -11.52 -6.86
N PHE A 46 -19.87 -10.52 -6.18
CA PHE A 46 -19.60 -10.57 -4.74
C PHE A 46 -20.45 -9.57 -3.93
N GLY A 47 -21.73 -9.42 -4.34
CA GLY A 47 -22.69 -8.61 -3.58
C GLY A 47 -23.17 -9.28 -2.27
N PRO A 48 -23.89 -8.55 -1.42
CA PRO A 48 -24.19 -7.12 -1.53
C PRO A 48 -22.96 -6.22 -1.29
N LYS A 49 -23.01 -4.99 -1.84
CA LYS A 49 -21.90 -4.03 -1.73
C LYS A 49 -21.57 -3.67 -0.30
N VAL A 50 -20.31 -3.83 0.07
CA VAL A 50 -19.81 -3.34 1.36
C VAL A 50 -19.72 -1.81 1.34
N GLN A 51 -20.47 -1.15 2.21
CA GLN A 51 -20.58 0.30 2.31
C GLN A 51 -19.34 0.96 2.93
N GLY A 52 -19.21 2.27 2.69
CA GLY A 52 -18.21 3.12 3.33
C GLY A 52 -16.91 3.27 2.55
N PHE A 53 -16.93 3.07 1.24
CA PHE A 53 -15.80 3.35 0.35
C PHE A 53 -16.20 4.37 -0.71
N ASP A 54 -15.41 5.43 -0.83
CA ASP A 54 -15.50 6.44 -1.88
C ASP A 54 -14.22 6.39 -2.74
N HIS A 55 -14.34 6.67 -4.05
CA HIS A 55 -13.22 6.47 -4.97
C HIS A 55 -12.95 7.70 -5.84
N PHE A 56 -11.67 7.92 -6.14
CA PHE A 56 -11.20 8.93 -7.10
C PHE A 56 -10.15 8.31 -8.05
N ASN A 57 -9.99 8.90 -9.22
CA ASN A 57 -8.98 8.45 -10.18
C ASN A 57 -7.59 8.92 -9.75
N PHE A 58 -6.57 8.15 -10.10
CA PHE A 58 -5.18 8.55 -9.88
C PHE A 58 -4.92 9.93 -10.49
N GLY A 59 -4.36 10.86 -9.70
CA GLY A 59 -4.08 12.25 -10.12
C GLY A 59 -5.26 13.22 -9.97
N ASP A 60 -6.50 12.76 -9.71
CA ASP A 60 -7.66 13.65 -9.56
C ASP A 60 -7.76 14.24 -8.15
N HIS A 61 -6.91 15.21 -7.88
CA HIS A 61 -6.89 15.92 -6.58
C HIS A 61 -8.17 16.71 -6.30
N ASN A 62 -8.85 17.20 -7.33
CA ASN A 62 -10.09 17.96 -7.17
C ASN A 62 -11.22 17.04 -6.71
N LYS A 63 -11.36 15.87 -7.31
CA LYS A 63 -12.33 14.85 -6.88
C LYS A 63 -12.04 14.41 -5.45
N LEU A 64 -10.77 14.11 -5.12
CA LEU A 64 -10.37 13.76 -3.76
C LEU A 64 -10.85 14.79 -2.73
N LYS A 65 -10.59 16.09 -2.97
CA LYS A 65 -11.01 17.17 -2.06
C LYS A 65 -12.53 17.22 -1.88
N LYS A 66 -13.31 17.00 -2.96
CA LYS A 66 -14.79 16.99 -2.94
C LYS A 66 -15.38 15.78 -2.20
N LEU A 67 -14.68 14.64 -2.17
CA LEU A 67 -15.13 13.43 -1.47
C LEU A 67 -14.97 13.51 0.05
N ILE A 68 -14.06 14.37 0.54
CA ILE A 68 -13.83 14.51 1.98
C ILE A 68 -15.06 15.14 2.64
N SER A 69 -15.65 14.42 3.58
CA SER A 69 -16.82 14.84 4.35
C SER A 69 -16.58 14.65 5.85
N LYS A 70 -17.57 15.06 6.68
CA LYS A 70 -17.55 14.80 8.12
C LYS A 70 -17.50 13.31 8.47
N ASN A 71 -17.93 12.44 7.55
CA ASN A 71 -17.95 11.00 7.73
C ASN A 71 -16.67 10.29 7.24
N THR A 72 -15.71 11.02 6.66
CA THR A 72 -14.46 10.46 6.19
C THR A 72 -13.53 10.13 7.35
N ALA A 73 -13.19 8.86 7.51
CA ALA A 73 -12.23 8.36 8.50
C ALA A 73 -10.79 8.42 7.99
N ALA A 74 -10.56 7.97 6.76
CA ALA A 74 -9.21 7.84 6.22
C ALA A 74 -9.15 8.03 4.71
N ILE A 75 -7.95 8.36 4.24
CA ILE A 75 -7.51 8.13 2.87
C ILE A 75 -6.58 6.91 2.90
N MET A 76 -6.86 5.90 2.07
CA MET A 76 -6.05 4.68 1.94
C MET A 76 -5.55 4.55 0.51
N ILE A 77 -4.23 4.48 0.35
CA ILE A 77 -3.57 4.37 -0.95
C ILE A 77 -2.37 3.42 -0.86
N GLU A 78 -2.03 2.79 -1.97
CA GLU A 78 -0.72 2.16 -2.13
C GLU A 78 0.32 3.26 -2.41
N THR A 79 1.49 3.24 -1.75
CA THR A 79 2.58 4.19 -2.06
C THR A 79 3.04 4.02 -3.51
N ILE A 80 3.02 2.79 -4.01
CA ILE A 80 3.18 2.45 -5.42
C ILE A 80 2.04 1.50 -5.77
N MET A 81 1.13 1.92 -6.64
CA MET A 81 0.05 1.08 -7.12
C MET A 81 0.61 -0.03 -8.01
N GLY A 82 0.63 -1.25 -7.49
CA GLY A 82 1.19 -2.37 -8.24
C GLY A 82 0.26 -2.85 -9.36
N GLU A 83 -0.87 -3.42 -8.99
CA GLU A 83 -1.86 -3.96 -9.94
C GLU A 83 -2.52 -2.87 -10.79
N GLY A 84 -2.49 -1.62 -10.32
CA GLY A 84 -3.01 -0.45 -11.02
C GLY A 84 -2.11 0.08 -12.13
N GLY A 85 -1.02 -0.62 -12.50
CA GLY A 85 -0.11 -0.28 -13.60
C GLY A 85 1.19 0.38 -13.15
N ILE A 86 1.67 0.04 -11.97
CA ILE A 86 2.94 0.50 -11.36
C ILE A 86 3.04 2.03 -11.32
N LYS A 87 2.02 2.66 -10.75
CA LYS A 87 1.95 4.11 -10.62
C LYS A 87 2.53 4.54 -9.28
N VAL A 88 3.61 5.28 -9.32
CA VAL A 88 4.27 5.83 -8.13
C VAL A 88 3.54 7.10 -7.67
N ILE A 89 3.24 7.20 -6.38
CA ILE A 89 2.76 8.45 -5.79
C ILE A 89 3.97 9.36 -5.54
N PRO A 90 4.06 10.53 -6.16
CA PRO A 90 5.18 11.43 -5.96
C PRO A 90 5.33 11.90 -4.50
N ASP A 91 6.57 12.13 -4.06
CA ASP A 91 6.85 12.55 -2.67
C ASP A 91 6.10 13.84 -2.28
N TRP A 92 6.00 14.81 -3.20
CA TRP A 92 5.23 16.03 -2.95
C TRP A 92 3.73 15.74 -2.74
N CYS A 93 3.19 14.75 -3.43
CA CYS A 93 1.79 14.33 -3.28
C CYS A 93 1.57 13.64 -1.93
N LEU A 94 2.48 12.75 -1.50
CA LEU A 94 2.42 12.13 -0.17
C LEU A 94 2.47 13.20 0.95
N LYS A 95 3.35 14.19 0.82
CA LYS A 95 3.41 15.35 1.74
C LYS A 95 2.10 16.15 1.73
N GLY A 96 1.53 16.39 0.55
CA GLY A 96 0.24 17.06 0.39
C GLY A 96 -0.91 16.29 1.05
N LEU A 97 -0.95 14.97 0.85
CA LEU A 97 -1.92 14.08 1.50
C LEU A 97 -1.81 14.10 3.02
N ARG A 98 -0.59 14.05 3.56
CA ARG A 98 -0.38 14.16 5.02
C ARG A 98 -0.89 15.49 5.59
N LYS A 99 -0.55 16.61 4.93
CA LYS A 99 -1.07 17.93 5.32
C LYS A 99 -2.59 17.99 5.26
N LEU A 100 -3.18 17.45 4.20
CA LEU A 100 -4.64 17.40 4.01
C LEU A 100 -5.30 16.56 5.12
N CYS A 101 -4.77 15.37 5.41
CA CYS A 101 -5.28 14.50 6.45
C CYS A 101 -5.22 15.17 7.84
N ASN A 102 -4.12 15.85 8.14
CA ASN A 102 -3.97 16.61 9.39
C ASN A 102 -5.03 17.73 9.48
N LYS A 103 -5.17 18.55 8.42
CA LYS A 103 -6.13 19.66 8.38
C LYS A 103 -7.58 19.20 8.54
N LYS A 104 -7.92 18.01 8.03
CA LYS A 104 -9.28 17.45 8.04
C LYS A 104 -9.53 16.48 9.21
N ASN A 105 -8.54 16.26 10.09
CA ASN A 105 -8.61 15.28 11.16
C ASN A 105 -9.04 13.87 10.68
N ILE A 106 -8.46 13.41 9.58
CA ILE A 106 -8.63 12.07 9.03
C ILE A 106 -7.30 11.33 9.02
N LEU A 107 -7.34 10.00 8.94
CA LEU A 107 -6.14 9.16 8.96
C LEU A 107 -5.55 9.00 7.56
N LEU A 108 -4.24 8.86 7.49
CA LEU A 108 -3.52 8.45 6.29
C LEU A 108 -3.07 7.00 6.44
N ILE A 109 -3.55 6.14 5.54
CA ILE A 109 -3.16 4.74 5.45
C ILE A 109 -2.30 4.57 4.19
N LEU A 110 -1.05 4.18 4.36
CA LEU A 110 -0.17 3.83 3.24
C LEU A 110 -0.03 2.31 3.18
N ASP A 111 -0.61 1.72 2.15
CA ASP A 111 -0.55 0.28 1.91
C ASP A 111 0.81 -0.09 1.32
N GLU A 112 1.64 -0.69 2.16
CA GLU A 112 2.99 -1.12 1.85
C GLU A 112 3.09 -2.66 1.68
N VAL A 113 1.97 -3.34 1.56
CA VAL A 113 1.92 -4.81 1.40
C VAL A 113 2.75 -5.27 0.20
N GLN A 114 2.80 -4.46 -0.87
CA GLN A 114 3.50 -4.82 -2.08
C GLN A 114 4.81 -4.05 -2.27
N CYS A 115 4.84 -2.77 -1.97
CA CYS A 115 5.99 -1.90 -2.21
C CYS A 115 6.92 -1.75 -1.00
N GLY A 116 6.48 -2.14 0.19
CA GLY A 116 7.28 -2.09 1.41
C GLY A 116 8.24 -3.27 1.59
N VAL A 117 8.76 -3.38 2.79
CA VAL A 117 9.68 -4.44 3.23
C VAL A 117 10.87 -4.60 2.27
N GLY A 118 11.57 -3.49 2.04
CA GLY A 118 12.82 -3.46 1.26
C GLY A 118 12.66 -3.53 -0.26
N ARG A 119 11.44 -3.68 -0.80
CA ARG A 119 11.19 -3.85 -2.25
C ARG A 119 11.78 -2.73 -3.11
N THR A 120 11.82 -1.51 -2.59
CA THR A 120 12.34 -0.32 -3.28
C THR A 120 13.77 0.04 -2.86
N GLY A 121 14.37 -0.75 -1.96
CA GLY A 121 15.66 -0.48 -1.36
C GLY A 121 15.60 0.46 -0.14
N ASP A 122 14.41 0.92 0.24
CA ASP A 122 14.09 1.48 1.56
C ASP A 122 13.18 0.48 2.29
N PHE A 123 13.12 0.49 3.62
CA PHE A 123 12.24 -0.44 4.35
C PHE A 123 10.78 -0.19 3.99
N PHE A 124 10.36 1.09 3.96
CA PHE A 124 9.08 1.50 3.38
C PHE A 124 9.29 2.36 2.14
N ALA A 125 8.47 2.19 1.12
CA ALA A 125 8.56 2.97 -0.10
C ALA A 125 8.32 4.47 0.12
N PHE A 126 7.57 4.84 1.17
CA PHE A 126 7.29 6.25 1.50
C PHE A 126 8.42 6.96 2.26
N GLU A 127 9.47 6.28 2.72
CA GLU A 127 10.51 6.90 3.59
C GLU A 127 11.15 8.14 2.98
N LYS A 128 11.41 8.14 1.67
CA LYS A 128 11.97 9.32 0.97
C LYS A 128 11.12 10.58 1.14
N SER A 129 9.81 10.42 1.21
CA SER A 129 8.90 11.54 1.40
C SER A 129 8.96 12.16 2.79
N ARG A 130 9.57 11.45 3.77
CA ARG A 130 9.58 11.79 5.20
C ARG A 130 8.18 11.97 5.80
N VAL A 131 7.18 11.38 5.17
CA VAL A 131 5.79 11.37 5.66
C VAL A 131 5.65 10.31 6.76
N LYS A 132 4.92 10.63 7.81
CA LYS A 132 4.54 9.67 8.86
C LYS A 132 3.06 9.33 8.68
N PRO A 133 2.71 8.16 8.11
CA PRO A 133 1.33 7.70 8.03
C PRO A 133 0.81 7.31 9.42
N ASP A 134 -0.51 7.20 9.53
CA ASP A 134 -1.15 6.76 10.78
C ASP A 134 -1.22 5.23 10.87
N ILE A 135 -1.37 4.56 9.72
CA ILE A 135 -1.50 3.10 9.60
C ILE A 135 -0.71 2.64 8.39
N VAL A 136 0.05 1.54 8.54
CA VAL A 136 0.84 0.91 7.49
C VAL A 136 0.62 -0.61 7.54
N PRO A 137 -0.19 -1.21 6.67
CA PRO A 137 -0.20 -2.66 6.49
C PRO A 137 1.03 -3.10 5.69
N ILE A 138 1.63 -4.22 6.11
CA ILE A 138 2.71 -4.93 5.43
C ILE A 138 2.39 -6.42 5.34
N ALA A 139 2.89 -7.08 4.30
CA ALA A 139 2.81 -8.53 4.13
C ALA A 139 3.86 -8.97 3.08
N LYS A 140 3.64 -10.09 2.42
CA LYS A 140 4.47 -10.61 1.33
C LYS A 140 5.95 -10.72 1.72
N GLY A 141 6.74 -9.68 1.47
CA GLY A 141 8.19 -9.66 1.74
C GLY A 141 8.55 -9.97 3.18
N ILE A 142 7.73 -9.55 4.15
CA ILE A 142 8.03 -9.74 5.58
C ILE A 142 8.08 -11.22 5.99
N GLY A 143 7.40 -12.10 5.28
CA GLY A 143 7.40 -13.54 5.58
C GLY A 143 8.49 -14.32 4.86
N GLY A 144 9.23 -13.71 3.91
CA GLY A 144 10.29 -14.42 3.16
C GLY A 144 9.78 -15.64 2.35
N GLY A 145 8.49 -15.69 2.04
CA GLY A 145 7.78 -16.82 1.43
C GLY A 145 6.78 -17.48 2.37
N PHE A 146 6.91 -17.30 3.70
CA PHE A 146 5.90 -17.75 4.65
C PHE A 146 4.72 -16.78 4.70
N PRO A 147 3.45 -17.27 4.80
CA PRO A 147 2.28 -16.39 4.92
C PRO A 147 2.30 -15.59 6.22
N LEU A 148 2.64 -14.31 6.11
CA LEU A 148 2.75 -13.38 7.23
C LEU A 148 2.29 -12.00 6.80
N GLY A 149 1.59 -11.31 7.68
CA GLY A 149 1.24 -9.90 7.54
C GLY A 149 1.19 -9.22 8.89
N ALA A 150 1.42 -7.91 8.88
CA ALA A 150 1.31 -7.08 10.06
C ALA A 150 0.68 -5.73 9.72
N VAL A 151 0.12 -5.07 10.74
CA VAL A 151 -0.39 -3.71 10.64
C VAL A 151 0.33 -2.86 11.69
N LEU A 152 1.11 -1.91 11.22
CA LEU A 152 1.74 -0.91 12.09
C LEU A 152 0.83 0.30 12.19
N MET A 153 0.80 0.93 13.35
CA MET A 153 0.01 2.13 13.57
C MET A 153 0.63 3.01 14.65
N ASN A 154 0.35 4.30 14.61
CA ASN A 154 0.81 5.20 15.65
C ASN A 154 0.04 4.97 16.97
N LYS A 155 0.62 5.41 18.09
CA LYS A 155 0.05 5.23 19.45
C LYS A 155 -1.39 5.74 19.57
N LYS A 156 -1.69 6.87 18.93
CA LYS A 156 -3.02 7.47 18.93
C LYS A 156 -4.06 6.54 18.31
N VAL A 157 -3.76 5.93 17.18
CA VAL A 157 -4.67 5.01 16.48
C VAL A 157 -4.76 3.67 17.20
N ALA A 158 -3.64 3.20 17.76
CA ALA A 158 -3.56 1.95 18.52
C ALA A 158 -4.48 1.95 19.75
N SER A 159 -4.71 3.10 20.38
CA SER A 159 -5.61 3.19 21.55
C SER A 159 -7.05 2.76 21.26
N GLY A 160 -7.49 2.74 20.02
CA GLY A 160 -8.80 2.22 19.63
C GLY A 160 -8.88 0.70 19.57
N MET A 161 -7.74 0.00 19.56
CA MET A 161 -7.66 -1.45 19.47
C MET A 161 -7.44 -2.04 20.87
N THR A 162 -8.54 -2.28 21.57
CA THR A 162 -8.54 -2.90 22.92
C THR A 162 -8.77 -4.40 22.84
N ALA A 163 -8.56 -5.12 23.93
CA ALA A 163 -8.82 -6.56 24.02
C ALA A 163 -10.24 -6.90 23.51
N GLY A 164 -10.36 -7.98 22.77
CA GLY A 164 -11.62 -8.45 22.17
C GLY A 164 -12.11 -7.70 20.92
N THR A 165 -11.45 -6.61 20.48
CA THR A 165 -11.89 -5.85 19.30
C THR A 165 -11.49 -6.46 17.98
N HIS A 166 -10.49 -7.33 17.98
CA HIS A 166 -10.02 -8.10 16.81
C HIS A 166 -9.37 -9.40 17.30
N GLY A 167 -9.47 -10.44 16.51
CA GLY A 167 -8.81 -11.72 16.74
C GLY A 167 -8.33 -12.36 15.45
N SER A 168 -7.33 -13.21 15.57
CA SER A 168 -6.83 -14.08 14.51
C SER A 168 -6.32 -15.36 15.17
N THR A 169 -6.86 -16.52 14.77
CA THR A 169 -6.46 -17.82 15.33
C THR A 169 -4.96 -18.08 15.21
N PHE A 170 -4.38 -17.74 14.06
CA PHE A 170 -2.95 -17.94 13.80
C PHE A 170 -2.11 -16.67 13.93
N GLY A 171 -2.71 -15.55 14.39
CA GLY A 171 -1.99 -14.30 14.60
C GLY A 171 -0.93 -14.43 15.69
N GLY A 172 0.31 -14.02 15.37
CA GLY A 172 1.42 -14.10 16.31
C GLY A 172 1.96 -15.51 16.54
N ASN A 173 1.65 -16.50 15.70
CA ASN A 173 2.19 -17.84 15.87
C ASN A 173 3.73 -17.85 15.76
N PRO A 174 4.42 -18.72 16.58
CA PRO A 174 5.87 -18.69 16.68
C PRO A 174 6.61 -18.92 15.36
N LEU A 175 6.08 -19.77 14.48
CA LEU A 175 6.71 -20.06 13.19
C LEU A 175 6.71 -18.83 12.27
N ALA A 176 5.56 -18.15 12.14
CA ALA A 176 5.48 -16.92 11.37
C ALA A 176 6.38 -15.80 11.94
N MET A 177 6.42 -15.69 13.28
CA MET A 177 7.27 -14.69 13.94
C MET A 177 8.75 -14.98 13.73
N SER A 178 9.18 -16.26 13.79
CA SER A 178 10.55 -16.67 13.51
C SER A 178 10.93 -16.38 12.05
N ALA A 179 10.05 -16.68 11.10
CA ALA A 179 10.27 -16.36 9.69
C ALA A 179 10.41 -14.84 9.46
N GLY A 180 9.53 -14.05 10.06
CA GLY A 180 9.58 -12.59 9.96
C GLY A 180 10.86 -12.01 10.56
N ASN A 181 11.28 -12.48 11.74
CA ASN A 181 12.53 -12.06 12.38
C ASN A 181 13.74 -12.39 11.52
N ALA A 182 13.83 -13.62 10.98
CA ALA A 182 14.91 -14.00 10.09
C ALA A 182 15.01 -13.09 8.84
N VAL A 183 13.87 -12.70 8.27
CA VAL A 183 13.83 -11.72 7.16
C VAL A 183 14.38 -10.37 7.61
N LEU A 184 13.94 -9.86 8.76
CA LEU A 184 14.40 -8.58 9.28
C LEU A 184 15.90 -8.60 9.59
N ASP A 185 16.42 -9.69 10.17
CA ASP A 185 17.85 -9.88 10.45
C ASP A 185 18.70 -9.79 9.17
N VAL A 186 18.21 -10.34 8.07
CA VAL A 186 18.88 -10.22 6.77
C VAL A 186 18.77 -8.81 6.20
N MET A 187 17.58 -8.23 6.25
CA MET A 187 17.32 -6.91 5.65
C MET A 187 18.09 -5.78 6.33
N PHE A 188 18.25 -5.86 7.66
CA PHE A 188 18.98 -4.84 8.42
C PHE A 188 20.49 -5.05 8.45
N LYS A 189 21.03 -6.10 7.81
CA LYS A 189 22.47 -6.20 7.59
C LYS A 189 22.98 -5.01 6.78
N LYS A 190 24.13 -4.50 7.19
CA LYS A 190 24.81 -3.39 6.49
C LYS A 190 24.95 -3.71 5.00
N GLY A 191 24.49 -2.82 4.16
CA GLY A 191 24.63 -2.97 2.70
C GLY A 191 23.46 -3.66 2.00
N PHE A 192 22.58 -4.40 2.69
CA PHE A 192 21.49 -5.14 2.03
C PHE A 192 20.57 -4.20 1.22
N LEU A 193 19.95 -3.22 1.86
CA LEU A 193 19.02 -2.29 1.19
C LEU A 193 19.72 -1.41 0.14
N SER A 194 20.97 -1.01 0.39
CA SER A 194 21.77 -0.28 -0.60
C SER A 194 22.08 -1.12 -1.85
N ASN A 195 22.33 -2.43 -1.67
CA ASN A 195 22.51 -3.35 -2.77
C ASN A 195 21.20 -3.52 -3.59
N VAL A 196 20.04 -3.59 -2.93
CA VAL A 196 18.74 -3.59 -3.62
C VAL A 196 18.59 -2.34 -4.50
N LYS A 197 18.93 -1.15 -3.98
CA LYS A 197 18.92 0.10 -4.78
C LYS A 197 19.87 0.03 -5.98
N LYS A 198 21.10 -0.42 -5.76
CA LYS A 198 22.13 -0.56 -6.80
C LYS A 198 21.65 -1.48 -7.92
N ASN A 199 21.12 -2.65 -7.57
CA ASN A 199 20.59 -3.61 -8.52
C ASN A 199 19.37 -3.07 -9.28
N GLY A 200 18.49 -2.31 -8.59
CA GLY A 200 17.37 -1.62 -9.23
C GLY A 200 17.80 -0.62 -10.30
N ILE A 201 18.80 0.21 -9.98
CA ILE A 201 19.38 1.19 -10.94
C ILE A 201 20.04 0.47 -12.11
N TYR A 202 20.83 -0.57 -11.84
CA TYR A 202 21.48 -1.38 -12.88
C TYR A 202 20.45 -1.93 -13.88
N PHE A 203 19.39 -2.54 -13.34
CA PHE A 203 18.32 -3.13 -14.13
C PHE A 203 17.56 -2.07 -14.96
N GLN A 204 17.19 -0.95 -14.34
CA GLN A 204 16.54 0.18 -15.02
C GLN A 204 17.40 0.71 -16.17
N THR A 205 18.70 0.86 -15.95
CA THR A 205 19.64 1.33 -16.97
C THR A 205 19.72 0.37 -18.15
N GLY A 206 19.73 -0.95 -17.89
CA GLY A 206 19.67 -1.98 -18.91
C GLY A 206 18.40 -1.92 -19.74
N LEU A 207 17.24 -1.77 -19.08
CA LEU A 207 15.95 -1.64 -19.76
C LEU A 207 15.86 -0.37 -20.64
N LYS A 208 16.38 0.76 -20.16
CA LYS A 208 16.43 2.00 -20.95
C LYS A 208 17.29 1.83 -22.20
N LYS A 209 18.42 1.12 -22.13
CA LYS A 209 19.23 0.81 -23.32
C LYS A 209 18.46 -0.03 -24.35
N ILE A 210 17.70 -1.03 -23.88
CA ILE A 210 16.85 -1.86 -24.76
C ILE A 210 15.73 -1.00 -25.38
N GLN A 211 15.07 -0.15 -24.61
CA GLN A 211 14.04 0.75 -25.10
C GLN A 211 14.56 1.69 -26.18
N ASN A 212 15.75 2.27 -25.97
CA ASN A 212 16.38 3.16 -26.96
C ASN A 212 16.72 2.41 -28.26
N LYS A 213 17.15 1.14 -28.16
CA LYS A 213 17.45 0.31 -29.34
C LYS A 213 16.17 -0.16 -30.04
N TYR A 214 15.08 -0.36 -29.31
CA TYR A 214 13.81 -0.85 -29.83
C TYR A 214 12.65 0.05 -29.37
N PRO A 215 12.43 1.21 -30.01
CA PRO A 215 11.44 2.21 -29.55
C PRO A 215 9.99 1.72 -29.52
N LYS A 216 9.68 0.65 -30.26
CA LYS A 216 8.35 0.03 -30.24
C LYS A 216 8.06 -0.75 -28.94
N ILE A 217 9.10 -1.06 -28.15
CA ILE A 217 8.93 -1.70 -26.84
C ILE A 217 8.60 -0.62 -25.82
N ALA A 218 7.32 -0.51 -25.46
CA ALA A 218 6.89 0.38 -24.40
C ALA A 218 7.24 -0.23 -23.04
N PHE A 219 8.33 0.21 -22.42
CA PHE A 219 8.48 0.06 -20.98
C PHE A 219 7.73 1.23 -20.32
N TYR A 220 6.79 0.93 -19.44
CA TYR A 220 6.24 1.98 -18.59
C TYR A 220 7.35 2.52 -17.70
N ASP A 221 7.37 3.82 -17.52
CA ASP A 221 8.37 4.54 -16.73
C ASP A 221 8.31 4.05 -15.28
N CYS A 222 9.14 3.05 -14.99
CA CYS A 222 9.21 2.38 -13.71
C CYS A 222 10.39 2.97 -12.93
N GLU A 223 10.21 4.11 -12.31
CA GLU A 223 11.23 4.65 -11.40
C GLU A 223 11.57 3.69 -10.25
N ARG A 224 10.72 2.68 -10.00
CA ARG A 224 10.88 1.69 -8.94
C ARG A 224 10.36 0.32 -9.38
N LEU A 225 11.01 -0.25 -10.38
CA LEU A 225 10.67 -1.58 -10.90
C LEU A 225 10.72 -2.66 -9.80
N ARG A 226 9.69 -3.50 -9.77
CA ARG A 226 9.81 -4.82 -9.15
C ARG A 226 10.70 -5.70 -10.01
N PRO A 227 11.80 -6.25 -9.49
CA PRO A 227 12.47 -7.32 -10.20
C PRO A 227 11.52 -8.53 -10.30
N GLY A 228 11.23 -8.98 -11.49
CA GLY A 228 10.81 -10.34 -11.74
C GLY A 228 9.39 -10.63 -12.21
N THR A 229 8.32 -9.97 -11.75
CA THR A 229 6.95 -10.42 -12.10
C THR A 229 6.29 -9.66 -13.24
N ASP A 230 6.46 -8.35 -13.30
CA ASP A 230 5.72 -7.55 -14.28
C ASP A 230 6.35 -7.54 -15.68
N ILE A 231 7.68 -7.70 -15.74
CA ILE A 231 8.41 -7.84 -17.02
C ILE A 231 8.13 -9.21 -17.63
N TYR A 232 8.16 -10.27 -16.82
CA TYR A 232 7.87 -11.62 -17.29
C TYR A 232 6.47 -11.72 -17.91
N ASN A 233 5.46 -11.17 -17.24
CA ASN A 233 4.09 -11.19 -17.73
C ASN A 233 3.89 -10.34 -19.00
N LYS A 234 4.67 -9.26 -19.19
CA LYS A 234 4.61 -8.43 -20.39
C LYS A 234 5.41 -8.99 -21.54
N ILE A 235 6.57 -9.59 -21.31
CA ILE A 235 7.34 -10.30 -22.35
C ILE A 235 6.52 -11.51 -22.83
N ARG A 236 5.85 -12.25 -21.93
CA ARG A 236 4.99 -13.39 -22.31
C ARG A 236 3.75 -12.96 -23.10
N ALA A 237 3.27 -11.73 -22.96
CA ALA A 237 2.15 -11.21 -23.76
C ALA A 237 2.60 -10.74 -25.17
N LEU A 238 3.91 -10.72 -25.45
CA LEU A 238 4.48 -10.37 -26.76
C LEU A 238 4.97 -11.60 -27.55
N THR A 239 4.96 -12.79 -26.93
CA THR A 239 5.21 -14.10 -27.55
C THR A 239 3.91 -14.86 -27.76
#